data_caadbb41b933394b22b1a68154f74ba6
#
_entry.id   caadbb41b933394b22b1a68154f74ba6
#
_cell.length_a   1.000
_cell.length_b   1.000
_cell.length_c   1.000
_cell.angle_alpha   90.00
_cell.angle_beta   90.00
_cell.angle_gamma   90.00
#
_symmetry.space_group_name_H-M   'P 1'
#
loop_
_entity.id
_entity.type
_entity.pdbx_description
1 polymer ?
#
loop_
_entity_poly.entity_id
_entity_poly.type
_entity_poly.pdbx_seq_one_letter_code
_entity_poly.pdbx_strand_id
1 'polypeptide(L)'
;MNKIILLYIIISSFLYGESCIVDPSNRDIVRNEYTFHERIESDHFVIHFTTSNVDSQQVFGNWYNLQSNFGYAQSIIDHLEAAYSIYLSKGWESFPPDCDESISNVDSDMHCDNYGGNALYDIYISNDGAGMVVPENPYPVEPYTGGYSSFMKISTLLNEFSILPSWSYHVIAHELHHAIQLRYGYSVSGSPGNYMYNGWLFEQTATYMQNVIYPNSNHLSTMLANCEVSTPLTYPELSIDHGVDIYQYRSALWQKYMVES
;
A
#
# COMPACT_ATOMS: atom_id res chain seq x y z
N MET A 1 7.93 -9.21 -24.41
CA MET A 1 8.00 -10.00 -23.16
C MET A 1 6.60 -10.55 -22.89
N ASN A 2 6.45 -11.86 -22.66
CA ASN A 2 5.11 -12.45 -22.51
C ASN A 2 4.42 -11.91 -21.25
N LYS A 3 3.16 -11.44 -21.37
CA LYS A 3 2.34 -10.94 -20.26
C LYS A 3 2.25 -11.94 -19.07
N ILE A 4 2.41 -13.23 -19.36
CA ILE A 4 2.48 -14.31 -18.38
C ILE A 4 3.73 -14.22 -17.48
N ILE A 5 4.88 -13.82 -18.04
CA ILE A 5 6.13 -13.65 -17.27
C ILE A 5 6.02 -12.46 -16.33
N LEU A 6 5.38 -11.37 -16.76
CA LEU A 6 5.16 -10.19 -15.94
C LEU A 6 4.18 -10.48 -14.79
N LEU A 7 3.13 -11.28 -15.05
CA LEU A 7 2.22 -11.76 -14.01
C LEU A 7 2.94 -12.62 -12.96
N TYR A 8 3.89 -13.46 -13.39
CA TYR A 8 4.73 -14.27 -12.50
C TYR A 8 5.65 -13.39 -11.65
N ILE A 9 6.13 -12.28 -12.19
CA ILE A 9 7.05 -11.35 -11.52
C ILE A 9 6.33 -10.58 -10.40
N ILE A 10 5.09 -10.15 -10.61
CA ILE A 10 4.33 -9.45 -9.55
C ILE A 10 3.80 -10.43 -8.50
N ILE A 11 3.39 -11.62 -8.91
CA ILE A 11 3.11 -12.69 -7.96
C ILE A 11 4.37 -13.03 -7.16
N SER A 12 5.57 -12.93 -7.74
CA SER A 12 6.81 -13.20 -7.03
C SER A 12 7.24 -12.10 -6.07
N SER A 13 6.91 -10.82 -6.27
CA SER A 13 7.13 -9.79 -5.24
C SER A 13 6.25 -10.04 -4.00
N PHE A 14 5.06 -10.58 -4.19
CA PHE A 14 4.27 -11.16 -3.10
C PHE A 14 4.80 -12.53 -2.59
N LEU A 15 5.66 -13.23 -3.34
CA LEU A 15 6.19 -14.55 -2.96
C LEU A 15 7.36 -14.48 -1.96
N TYR A 16 8.00 -13.33 -1.80
CA TYR A 16 9.15 -13.19 -0.89
C TYR A 16 8.78 -12.77 0.53
N GLY A 17 7.49 -12.69 0.87
CA GLY A 17 7.04 -12.40 2.23
C GLY A 17 7.42 -11.02 2.76
N GLU A 18 7.77 -10.09 1.88
CA GLU A 18 8.02 -8.71 2.25
C GLU A 18 6.69 -8.00 2.51
N SER A 19 6.63 -7.25 3.59
CA SER A 19 5.47 -6.42 3.91
C SER A 19 5.37 -5.25 2.93
N CYS A 20 4.15 -4.87 2.54
CA CYS A 20 3.90 -3.65 1.78
C CYS A 20 4.12 -2.38 2.63
N ILE A 21 4.25 -2.53 3.95
CA ILE A 21 4.65 -1.44 4.84
C ILE A 21 6.16 -1.47 5.01
N VAL A 22 6.82 -0.39 4.67
CA VAL A 22 8.27 -0.23 4.83
C VAL A 22 8.61 0.03 6.28
N ASP A 23 9.72 -0.58 6.77
CA ASP A 23 10.28 -0.26 8.07
C ASP A 23 10.69 1.24 8.13
N PRO A 24 10.19 2.04 9.08
CA PRO A 24 10.55 3.46 9.21
C PRO A 24 12.05 3.70 9.44
N SER A 25 12.81 2.67 9.83
CA SER A 25 14.27 2.76 9.91
C SER A 25 14.97 2.69 8.55
N ASN A 26 14.28 2.23 7.51
CA ASN A 26 14.77 2.20 6.14
C ASN A 26 14.50 3.56 5.46
N ARG A 27 15.38 4.53 5.74
CA ARG A 27 15.28 5.90 5.23
C ARG A 27 15.74 6.07 3.77
N ASP A 28 16.05 4.98 3.08
CA ASP A 28 16.50 5.01 1.68
C ASP A 28 15.33 5.23 0.71
N ILE A 29 14.08 5.07 1.16
CA ILE A 29 12.88 5.32 0.36
C ILE A 29 12.36 6.72 0.67
N VAL A 30 12.46 7.61 -0.31
CA VAL A 30 12.06 9.02 -0.20
C VAL A 30 10.89 9.34 -1.13
N ARG A 31 10.11 10.39 -0.79
CA ARG A 31 8.97 10.85 -1.57
C ARG A 31 9.36 11.22 -3.01
N ASN A 32 10.35 12.08 -3.15
CA ASN A 32 10.72 12.75 -4.40
C ASN A 32 11.97 12.13 -5.03
N GLU A 33 12.04 10.80 -5.09
CA GLU A 33 13.15 10.08 -5.71
C GLU A 33 13.21 10.31 -7.22
N TYR A 34 12.07 10.60 -7.85
CA TYR A 34 11.93 10.81 -9.28
C TYR A 34 11.29 12.17 -9.59
N THR A 35 11.32 12.56 -10.86
CA THR A 35 10.79 13.83 -11.33
C THR A 35 9.29 13.70 -11.65
N PHE A 36 8.44 14.18 -10.74
CA PHE A 36 7.01 14.22 -10.94
C PHE A 36 6.59 15.64 -11.36
N HIS A 37 6.22 15.81 -12.63
CA HIS A 37 5.86 17.12 -13.19
C HIS A 37 4.36 17.43 -13.12
N GLU A 38 3.56 16.38 -12.96
CA GLU A 38 2.11 16.48 -12.99
C GLU A 38 1.54 16.06 -11.62
N ARG A 39 0.40 16.67 -11.27
CA ARG A 39 -0.37 16.25 -10.12
C ARG A 39 -1.87 16.41 -10.38
N ILE A 40 -2.67 15.58 -9.72
CA ILE A 40 -4.13 15.73 -9.61
C ILE A 40 -4.53 15.60 -8.15
N GLU A 41 -5.60 16.27 -7.77
CA GLU A 41 -6.09 16.33 -6.40
C GLU A 41 -7.56 15.94 -6.33
N SER A 42 -7.97 15.40 -5.18
CA SER A 42 -9.35 15.18 -4.78
C SER A 42 -9.58 15.76 -3.37
N ASP A 43 -10.65 15.38 -2.71
CA ASP A 43 -10.96 15.88 -1.36
C ASP A 43 -9.96 15.40 -0.30
N HIS A 44 -9.32 14.21 -0.50
CA HIS A 44 -8.46 13.61 0.51
C HIS A 44 -7.07 13.23 -0.02
N PHE A 45 -6.87 13.18 -1.33
CA PHE A 45 -5.68 12.62 -1.94
C PHE A 45 -5.06 13.54 -2.98
N VAL A 46 -3.73 13.45 -3.13
CA VAL A 46 -3.00 14.03 -4.25
C VAL A 46 -2.12 12.97 -4.90
N ILE A 47 -2.17 12.87 -6.22
CA ILE A 47 -1.34 11.93 -6.98
C ILE A 47 -0.29 12.70 -7.77
N HIS A 48 0.97 12.33 -7.54
CA HIS A 48 2.14 12.84 -8.24
C HIS A 48 2.59 11.83 -9.29
N PHE A 49 2.77 12.29 -10.53
CA PHE A 49 3.16 11.43 -11.64
C PHE A 49 3.91 12.21 -12.73
N THR A 50 4.44 11.49 -13.71
CA THR A 50 5.04 12.12 -14.91
C THR A 50 4.38 11.60 -16.18
N THR A 51 4.12 12.51 -17.12
CA THR A 51 3.66 12.18 -18.47
C THR A 51 4.82 12.04 -19.46
N SER A 52 6.03 12.30 -19.00
CA SER A 52 7.27 12.27 -19.79
C SER A 52 8.10 11.04 -19.49
N ASN A 53 8.82 10.54 -20.49
CA ASN A 53 9.81 9.46 -20.32
C ASN A 53 11.15 10.06 -19.84
N VAL A 54 11.17 10.61 -18.63
CA VAL A 54 12.38 11.25 -18.05
C VAL A 54 13.09 10.34 -17.07
N ASP A 55 12.37 9.48 -16.38
CA ASP A 55 12.90 8.58 -15.37
C ASP A 55 12.54 7.13 -15.66
N SER A 56 13.40 6.23 -15.23
CA SER A 56 13.17 4.80 -15.27
C SER A 56 13.69 4.13 -14.01
N GLN A 57 13.04 3.06 -13.63
CA GLN A 57 13.37 2.29 -12.43
C GLN A 57 13.66 0.84 -12.80
N GLN A 58 14.65 0.24 -12.14
CA GLN A 58 14.96 -1.16 -12.33
C GLN A 58 14.09 -2.02 -11.43
N VAL A 59 13.28 -2.89 -12.06
CA VAL A 59 12.43 -3.86 -11.36
C VAL A 59 12.83 -5.25 -11.83
N PHE A 60 13.28 -6.10 -10.92
CA PHE A 60 13.77 -7.47 -11.23
C PHE A 60 14.77 -7.54 -12.40
N GLY A 61 15.72 -6.60 -12.40
CA GLY A 61 16.78 -6.54 -13.42
C GLY A 61 16.37 -5.92 -14.77
N ASN A 62 15.10 -5.57 -14.96
CA ASN A 62 14.61 -4.88 -16.15
C ASN A 62 14.33 -3.40 -15.86
N TRP A 63 14.60 -2.54 -16.82
CA TRP A 63 14.29 -1.14 -16.72
C TRP A 63 12.89 -0.86 -17.24
N TYR A 64 12.08 -0.19 -16.41
CA TYR A 64 10.74 0.28 -16.73
C TYR A 64 10.71 1.80 -16.61
N ASN A 65 10.11 2.43 -17.58
CA ASN A 65 9.90 3.87 -17.53
C ASN A 65 8.74 4.21 -16.56
N LEU A 66 8.84 5.35 -15.91
CA LEU A 66 7.85 5.83 -14.94
C LEU A 66 6.74 6.66 -15.58
N GLN A 67 6.73 6.78 -16.91
CA GLN A 67 5.70 7.50 -17.64
C GLN A 67 4.32 6.93 -17.35
N SER A 68 3.41 7.82 -16.96
CA SER A 68 2.00 7.54 -16.70
C SER A 68 1.11 8.49 -17.49
N ASN A 69 -0.16 8.57 -17.18
CA ASN A 69 -1.10 9.48 -17.82
C ASN A 69 -2.23 9.91 -16.87
N PHE A 70 -2.87 11.02 -17.21
CA PHE A 70 -3.97 11.58 -16.41
C PHE A 70 -5.13 10.60 -16.20
N GLY A 71 -5.45 9.77 -17.20
CA GLY A 71 -6.54 8.78 -17.08
C GLY A 71 -6.24 7.71 -16.05
N TYR A 72 -4.98 7.26 -15.98
CA TYR A 72 -4.56 6.30 -14.96
C TYR A 72 -4.52 6.92 -13.57
N ALA A 73 -3.95 8.12 -13.44
CA ALA A 73 -3.93 8.85 -12.17
C ALA A 73 -5.36 9.14 -11.67
N GLN A 74 -6.26 9.55 -12.55
CA GLN A 74 -7.68 9.76 -12.20
C GLN A 74 -8.35 8.46 -11.73
N SER A 75 -8.08 7.34 -12.39
CA SER A 75 -8.61 6.04 -11.98
C SER A 75 -8.14 5.64 -10.57
N ILE A 76 -6.88 5.88 -10.23
CA ILE A 76 -6.35 5.62 -8.87
C ILE A 76 -7.09 6.47 -7.85
N ILE A 77 -7.23 7.77 -8.08
CA ILE A 77 -7.86 8.69 -7.12
C ILE A 77 -9.34 8.36 -6.90
N ASP A 78 -10.06 8.03 -7.97
CA ASP A 78 -11.47 7.64 -7.91
C ASP A 78 -11.66 6.37 -7.04
N HIS A 79 -10.74 5.40 -7.17
CA HIS A 79 -10.76 4.18 -6.37
C HIS A 79 -10.35 4.43 -4.91
N LEU A 80 -9.40 5.33 -4.65
CA LEU A 80 -9.01 5.73 -3.30
C LEU A 80 -10.17 6.39 -2.58
N GLU A 81 -10.84 7.37 -3.19
CA GLU A 81 -12.00 8.05 -2.60
C GLU A 81 -13.15 7.07 -2.31
N ALA A 82 -13.46 6.20 -3.26
CA ALA A 82 -14.49 5.19 -3.08
C ALA A 82 -14.15 4.22 -1.95
N ALA A 83 -12.92 3.72 -1.89
CA ALA A 83 -12.46 2.82 -0.84
C ALA A 83 -12.46 3.52 0.52
N TYR A 84 -11.95 4.75 0.59
CA TYR A 84 -11.93 5.56 1.81
C TYR A 84 -13.31 5.78 2.40
N SER A 85 -14.28 6.15 1.55
CA SER A 85 -15.68 6.29 1.98
C SER A 85 -16.24 4.99 2.58
N ILE A 86 -15.91 3.83 2.01
CA ILE A 86 -16.31 2.53 2.53
C ILE A 86 -15.62 2.26 3.88
N TYR A 87 -14.32 2.53 4.03
CA TYR A 87 -13.61 2.37 5.29
C TYR A 87 -14.27 3.18 6.41
N LEU A 88 -14.53 4.46 6.19
CA LEU A 88 -15.21 5.30 7.16
C LEU A 88 -16.61 4.76 7.52
N SER A 89 -17.38 4.28 6.54
CA SER A 89 -18.69 3.68 6.76
C SER A 89 -18.66 2.39 7.59
N LYS A 90 -17.51 1.71 7.61
CA LYS A 90 -17.27 0.51 8.42
C LYS A 90 -16.72 0.82 9.83
N GLY A 91 -16.57 2.10 10.17
CA GLY A 91 -16.12 2.55 11.47
C GLY A 91 -14.60 2.69 11.63
N TRP A 92 -13.85 2.58 10.55
CA TRP A 92 -12.44 2.95 10.56
C TRP A 92 -12.32 4.46 10.65
N GLU A 93 -11.31 4.93 11.35
CA GLU A 93 -11.02 6.36 11.43
C GLU A 93 -10.05 6.77 10.31
N SER A 94 -10.00 8.07 10.00
CA SER A 94 -9.09 8.63 9.00
C SER A 94 -7.63 8.34 9.33
N PHE A 95 -6.82 8.13 8.32
CA PHE A 95 -5.35 8.15 8.44
C PHE A 95 -4.86 9.52 8.93
N PRO A 96 -3.67 9.63 9.57
CA PRO A 96 -3.07 10.90 9.91
C PRO A 96 -2.83 11.74 8.64
N PRO A 97 -3.05 13.07 8.69
CA PRO A 97 -2.72 13.93 7.57
C PRO A 97 -1.20 13.91 7.32
N ASP A 98 -0.84 14.27 6.13
CA ASP A 98 0.53 14.21 5.67
C ASP A 98 1.44 15.20 6.41
N CYS A 99 0.91 16.38 6.67
CA CYS A 99 1.57 17.48 7.39
C CYS A 99 0.57 18.27 8.22
N ASP A 100 1.05 19.25 8.96
CA ASP A 100 0.22 20.16 9.74
C ASP A 100 0.24 21.57 9.13
N GLU A 101 -0.84 21.95 8.46
CA GLU A 101 -0.99 23.26 7.81
C GLU A 101 -0.95 24.45 8.79
N SER A 102 -1.09 24.21 10.09
CA SER A 102 -0.97 25.25 11.12
C SER A 102 0.49 25.62 11.42
N ILE A 103 1.43 24.79 11.00
CA ILE A 103 2.87 25.01 11.22
C ILE A 103 3.41 25.94 10.14
N SER A 104 3.83 27.13 10.53
CA SER A 104 4.43 28.14 9.64
C SER A 104 5.97 28.08 9.58
N ASN A 105 6.60 27.31 10.47
CA ASN A 105 8.06 27.18 10.49
C ASN A 105 8.51 26.11 9.48
N VAL A 106 9.14 26.52 8.39
CA VAL A 106 9.64 25.66 7.32
C VAL A 106 10.71 24.63 7.75
N ASP A 107 11.36 24.89 8.88
CA ASP A 107 12.34 23.96 9.46
C ASP A 107 11.67 22.88 10.35
N SER A 108 10.36 22.92 10.49
CA SER A 108 9.62 21.90 11.25
C SER A 108 9.45 20.62 10.46
N ASP A 109 9.64 19.49 11.12
CA ASP A 109 9.46 18.15 10.54
C ASP A 109 8.01 17.88 10.05
N MET A 110 7.04 18.75 10.41
CA MET A 110 5.65 18.61 9.99
C MET A 110 5.18 19.76 9.08
N HIS A 111 6.11 20.59 8.56
CA HIS A 111 5.76 21.66 7.64
C HIS A 111 5.40 21.09 6.25
N CYS A 112 4.27 21.54 5.68
CA CYS A 112 3.73 20.94 4.46
C CYS A 112 4.64 21.06 3.22
N ASP A 113 5.49 22.08 3.13
CA ASP A 113 6.45 22.18 2.03
C ASP A 113 7.44 21.00 1.97
N ASN A 114 7.62 20.30 3.10
CA ASN A 114 8.46 19.11 3.19
C ASN A 114 7.71 17.82 2.79
N TYR A 115 6.38 17.91 2.66
CA TYR A 115 5.47 16.78 2.49
C TYR A 115 4.43 17.03 1.37
N GLY A 116 4.86 17.30 0.17
CA GLY A 116 3.97 17.46 -0.99
C GLY A 116 3.27 18.82 -1.11
N GLY A 117 3.35 19.70 -0.09
CA GLY A 117 2.89 21.09 -0.14
C GLY A 117 1.49 21.33 0.43
N ASN A 118 0.78 20.31 0.86
CA ASN A 118 -0.54 20.41 1.53
C ASN A 118 -0.78 19.20 2.45
N ALA A 119 -1.89 19.17 3.18
CA ALA A 119 -2.24 18.10 4.11
C ALA A 119 -2.99 16.91 3.45
N LEU A 120 -3.16 16.92 2.14
CA LEU A 120 -3.72 15.76 1.43
C LEU A 120 -2.76 14.58 1.47
N TYR A 121 -3.30 13.38 1.43
CA TYR A 121 -2.48 12.17 1.43
C TYR A 121 -1.78 11.99 0.08
N ASP A 122 -0.45 11.94 0.11
CA ASP A 122 0.38 11.86 -1.08
C ASP A 122 0.51 10.44 -1.65
N ILE A 123 0.30 10.33 -2.96
CA ILE A 123 0.52 9.12 -3.73
C ILE A 123 1.50 9.42 -4.88
N TYR A 124 2.54 8.59 -5.01
CA TYR A 124 3.54 8.70 -6.07
C TYR A 124 3.44 7.51 -7.02
N ILE A 125 3.27 7.77 -8.31
CA ILE A 125 3.27 6.70 -9.32
C ILE A 125 4.71 6.30 -9.62
N SER A 126 5.16 5.17 -9.04
CA SER A 126 6.51 4.63 -9.19
C SER A 126 6.48 3.09 -9.17
N ASN A 127 7.61 2.43 -9.41
CA ASN A 127 7.65 0.96 -9.56
C ASN A 127 8.37 0.25 -8.41
N ASP A 128 8.18 0.71 -7.18
CA ASP A 128 8.73 0.10 -5.96
C ASP A 128 7.89 -1.10 -5.45
N GLY A 129 7.37 -1.88 -6.33
CA GLY A 129 6.43 -2.98 -6.06
C GLY A 129 5.13 -2.78 -6.82
N ALA A 130 4.07 -3.46 -6.42
CA ALA A 130 2.72 -3.23 -6.95
C ALA A 130 2.09 -1.99 -6.30
N GLY A 131 2.21 -1.91 -4.99
CA GLY A 131 1.89 -0.80 -4.11
C GLY A 131 2.75 -0.88 -2.86
N MET A 132 2.83 0.23 -2.12
CA MET A 132 3.61 0.34 -0.91
C MET A 132 3.17 1.55 -0.11
N VAL A 133 3.09 1.40 1.22
CA VAL A 133 2.94 2.53 2.14
C VAL A 133 4.23 2.72 2.92
N VAL A 134 4.71 3.95 2.94
CA VAL A 134 5.96 4.33 3.62
C VAL A 134 5.64 5.21 4.83
N PRO A 135 5.76 4.69 6.06
CA PRO A 135 5.65 5.49 7.26
C PRO A 135 6.79 6.50 7.34
N GLU A 136 6.51 7.71 7.81
CA GLU A 136 7.51 8.76 7.92
C GLU A 136 7.77 9.18 9.36
N ASN A 137 6.86 9.93 9.94
CA ASN A 137 7.07 10.50 11.27
C ASN A 137 5.95 10.10 12.24
N PRO A 138 6.29 9.88 13.51
CA PRO A 138 5.27 9.80 14.55
C PRO A 138 4.45 11.08 14.57
N TYR A 139 3.12 10.96 14.55
CA TYR A 139 2.24 12.12 14.58
C TYR A 139 2.10 12.64 16.01
N PRO A 140 2.44 13.91 16.28
CA PRO A 140 2.58 14.40 17.65
C PRO A 140 1.28 14.94 18.26
N VAL A 141 0.22 15.13 17.44
CA VAL A 141 -0.98 15.90 17.82
C VAL A 141 -2.23 15.03 17.80
N GLU A 142 -3.09 15.21 18.79
CA GLU A 142 -4.41 14.61 18.81
C GLU A 142 -5.26 15.03 17.58
N PRO A 143 -6.07 14.15 17.03
CA PRO A 143 -6.43 12.80 17.52
C PRO A 143 -5.52 11.69 17.01
N TYR A 144 -4.37 12.00 16.43
CA TYR A 144 -3.46 11.06 15.76
C TYR A 144 -2.24 10.68 16.60
N THR A 145 -2.17 11.11 17.85
CA THR A 145 -1.03 10.83 18.73
C THR A 145 -0.73 9.34 18.82
N GLY A 146 0.52 8.98 18.51
CA GLY A 146 0.98 7.59 18.47
C GLY A 146 0.81 6.91 17.11
N GLY A 147 0.12 7.53 16.16
CA GLY A 147 0.12 7.14 14.76
C GLY A 147 1.33 7.67 14.01
N TYR A 148 1.39 7.38 12.72
CA TYR A 148 2.46 7.83 11.82
C TYR A 148 1.85 8.50 10.59
N SER A 149 2.43 9.63 10.17
CA SER A 149 2.24 10.12 8.81
C SER A 149 2.89 9.15 7.82
N SER A 150 2.39 9.13 6.60
CA SER A 150 2.89 8.24 5.57
C SER A 150 2.55 8.76 4.18
N PHE A 151 3.18 8.21 3.17
CA PHE A 151 2.79 8.36 1.78
C PHE A 151 2.70 7.00 1.09
N MET A 152 2.06 6.98 -0.07
CA MET A 152 1.85 5.75 -0.84
C MET A 152 2.62 5.81 -2.16
N LYS A 153 3.12 4.66 -2.60
CA LYS A 153 3.62 4.46 -3.96
C LYS A 153 2.74 3.44 -4.67
N ILE A 154 2.38 3.71 -5.93
CA ILE A 154 1.58 2.82 -6.78
C ILE A 154 2.29 2.61 -8.11
N SER A 155 2.40 1.35 -8.55
CA SER A 155 3.13 0.99 -9.75
C SER A 155 2.46 1.48 -11.04
N THR A 156 3.25 2.00 -11.99
CA THR A 156 2.81 2.23 -13.38
C THR A 156 2.35 0.94 -14.05
N LEU A 157 2.89 -0.20 -13.61
CA LEU A 157 2.67 -1.51 -14.21
C LEU A 157 1.28 -2.08 -13.91
N LEU A 158 0.57 -1.59 -12.88
CA LEU A 158 -0.80 -2.03 -12.59
C LEU A 158 -1.76 -1.75 -13.75
N ASN A 159 -1.53 -0.67 -14.51
CA ASN A 159 -2.33 -0.34 -15.69
C ASN A 159 -2.19 -1.39 -16.81
N GLU A 160 -1.07 -2.10 -16.87
CA GLU A 160 -0.81 -3.13 -17.88
C GLU A 160 -1.44 -4.48 -17.52
N PHE A 161 -1.86 -4.66 -16.27
CA PHE A 161 -2.55 -5.88 -15.81
C PHE A 161 -4.03 -5.91 -16.17
N SER A 162 -4.42 -5.24 -17.22
CA SER A 162 -5.79 -5.24 -17.77
C SER A 162 -6.37 -6.63 -18.07
N ILE A 163 -5.59 -7.71 -17.93
CA ILE A 163 -6.07 -9.10 -17.97
C ILE A 163 -6.98 -9.40 -16.78
N LEU A 164 -6.77 -8.71 -15.65
CA LEU A 164 -7.59 -8.79 -14.45
C LEU A 164 -7.84 -7.36 -13.94
N PRO A 165 -8.78 -6.60 -14.53
CA PRO A 165 -9.05 -5.21 -14.16
C PRO A 165 -9.30 -5.00 -12.67
N SER A 166 -9.79 -6.03 -11.98
CA SER A 166 -10.02 -6.02 -10.54
C SER A 166 -8.74 -6.04 -9.70
N TRP A 167 -7.59 -6.40 -10.25
CA TRP A 167 -6.34 -6.52 -9.48
C TRP A 167 -5.77 -5.16 -9.05
N SER A 168 -5.75 -4.18 -9.94
CA SER A 168 -5.27 -2.84 -9.60
C SER A 168 -6.05 -2.22 -8.44
N TYR A 169 -7.36 -2.39 -8.45
CA TYR A 169 -8.24 -1.85 -7.42
C TYR A 169 -8.03 -2.50 -6.05
N HIS A 170 -7.71 -3.79 -6.01
CA HIS A 170 -7.39 -4.47 -4.76
C HIS A 170 -6.11 -3.93 -4.13
N VAL A 171 -5.07 -3.72 -4.93
CA VAL A 171 -3.82 -3.14 -4.45
C VAL A 171 -4.09 -1.76 -3.85
N ILE A 172 -4.83 -0.90 -4.54
CA ILE A 172 -5.16 0.44 -4.05
C ILE A 172 -5.89 0.38 -2.70
N ALA A 173 -6.89 -0.50 -2.57
CA ALA A 173 -7.62 -0.66 -1.31
C ALA A 173 -6.73 -1.27 -0.20
N HIS A 174 -5.84 -2.19 -0.56
CA HIS A 174 -4.89 -2.81 0.35
C HIS A 174 -3.94 -1.77 0.95
N GLU A 175 -3.30 -0.98 0.09
CA GLU A 175 -2.36 0.05 0.52
C GLU A 175 -3.07 1.15 1.34
N LEU A 176 -4.27 1.55 0.94
CA LEU A 176 -5.05 2.51 1.72
C LEU A 176 -5.36 1.99 3.13
N HIS A 177 -5.56 0.68 3.28
CA HIS A 177 -5.73 0.09 4.60
C HIS A 177 -4.49 0.24 5.46
N HIS A 178 -3.30 0.09 4.89
CA HIS A 178 -2.05 0.31 5.61
C HIS A 178 -1.92 1.75 6.11
N ALA A 179 -2.28 2.75 5.29
CA ALA A 179 -2.32 4.15 5.74
C ALA A 179 -3.27 4.34 6.94
N ILE A 180 -4.44 3.70 6.90
CA ILE A 180 -5.42 3.72 8.01
C ILE A 180 -4.86 2.99 9.25
N GLN A 181 -4.20 1.84 9.09
CA GLN A 181 -3.58 1.12 10.21
C GLN A 181 -2.52 1.94 10.93
N LEU A 182 -1.76 2.76 10.19
CA LEU A 182 -0.73 3.63 10.76
C LEU A 182 -1.28 4.69 11.72
N ARG A 183 -2.58 5.02 11.65
CA ARG A 183 -3.25 5.85 12.66
C ARG A 183 -3.17 5.23 14.05
N TYR A 184 -3.26 3.91 14.14
CA TYR A 184 -3.29 3.18 15.42
C TYR A 184 -1.90 2.84 15.94
N GLY A 185 -0.88 3.27 15.26
CA GLY A 185 0.51 3.11 15.62
C GLY A 185 1.22 2.03 14.80
N TYR A 186 2.51 2.18 14.74
CA TYR A 186 3.43 1.22 14.11
C TYR A 186 4.54 0.89 15.11
N SER A 187 4.58 -0.35 15.57
CA SER A 187 5.62 -0.79 16.49
C SER A 187 6.59 -1.70 15.78
N VAL A 188 7.79 -1.20 15.55
CA VAL A 188 8.97 -1.99 15.16
C VAL A 188 9.65 -2.49 16.43
N SER A 189 8.98 -3.29 17.24
CA SER A 189 9.60 -3.92 18.38
C SER A 189 10.20 -5.27 17.97
N GLY A 190 11.44 -5.27 17.53
CA GLY A 190 12.18 -6.49 17.21
C GLY A 190 13.67 -6.21 17.08
N SER A 191 14.50 -7.21 17.36
CA SER A 191 15.93 -7.16 17.08
C SER A 191 16.16 -6.98 15.57
N PRO A 192 17.26 -6.36 15.13
CA PRO A 192 17.63 -6.29 13.73
C PRO A 192 17.53 -7.66 13.06
N GLY A 193 16.69 -7.79 12.02
CA GLY A 193 16.39 -9.03 11.33
C GLY A 193 15.05 -9.70 11.71
N ASN A 194 14.29 -9.15 12.65
CA ASN A 194 12.95 -9.65 13.02
C ASN A 194 11.89 -8.55 12.90
N TYR A 195 11.89 -7.91 11.75
CA TYR A 195 11.04 -6.74 11.45
C TYR A 195 9.56 -7.06 11.27
N MET A 196 9.16 -8.31 11.34
CA MET A 196 7.85 -8.79 10.95
C MET A 196 6.91 -9.09 12.12
N TYR A 197 7.23 -8.68 13.34
CA TYR A 197 6.43 -9.12 14.50
C TYR A 197 4.93 -8.77 14.40
N ASN A 198 4.58 -7.68 13.71
CA ASN A 198 3.19 -7.33 13.42
C ASN A 198 2.87 -7.27 11.91
N GLY A 199 3.85 -7.43 11.03
CA GLY A 199 3.67 -7.35 9.59
C GLY A 199 2.62 -8.33 9.08
N TRP A 200 2.58 -9.53 9.62
CA TRP A 200 1.57 -10.53 9.29
C TRP A 200 0.14 -10.04 9.56
N LEU A 201 -0.10 -9.34 10.68
CA LEU A 201 -1.42 -8.81 11.02
C LEU A 201 -1.82 -7.65 10.11
N PHE A 202 -0.86 -6.79 9.79
CA PHE A 202 -1.08 -5.68 8.85
C PHE A 202 -1.48 -6.23 7.47
N GLU A 203 -0.72 -7.15 6.92
CA GLU A 203 -1.01 -7.76 5.61
C GLU A 203 -2.31 -8.56 5.61
N GLN A 204 -2.54 -9.35 6.64
CA GLN A 204 -3.74 -10.17 6.79
C GLN A 204 -5.00 -9.31 6.81
N THR A 205 -5.02 -8.24 7.60
CA THR A 205 -6.19 -7.37 7.70
C THR A 205 -6.37 -6.52 6.46
N ALA A 206 -5.30 -6.04 5.83
CA ALA A 206 -5.38 -5.33 4.56
C ALA A 206 -5.95 -6.22 3.45
N THR A 207 -5.50 -7.49 3.38
CA THR A 207 -6.04 -8.47 2.42
C THR A 207 -7.50 -8.81 2.71
N TYR A 208 -7.91 -8.90 3.96
CA TYR A 208 -9.32 -9.07 4.30
C TYR A 208 -10.14 -7.85 3.86
N MET A 209 -9.68 -6.66 4.19
CA MET A 209 -10.41 -5.42 3.89
C MET A 209 -10.53 -5.14 2.39
N GLN A 210 -9.54 -5.48 1.56
CA GLN A 210 -9.70 -5.39 0.11
C GLN A 210 -10.87 -6.24 -0.41
N ASN A 211 -11.17 -7.39 0.22
CA ASN A 211 -12.34 -8.20 -0.12
C ASN A 211 -13.65 -7.60 0.41
N VAL A 212 -13.61 -6.89 1.54
CA VAL A 212 -14.78 -6.16 2.06
C VAL A 212 -15.17 -5.02 1.10
N ILE A 213 -14.15 -4.33 0.53
CA ILE A 213 -14.37 -3.22 -0.41
C ILE A 213 -14.79 -3.73 -1.78
N TYR A 214 -14.16 -4.82 -2.25
CA TYR A 214 -14.45 -5.42 -3.56
C TYR A 214 -14.96 -6.87 -3.43
N PRO A 215 -16.16 -7.09 -2.86
CA PRO A 215 -16.64 -8.43 -2.51
C PRO A 215 -16.85 -9.37 -3.71
N ASN A 216 -17.01 -8.80 -4.90
CA ASN A 216 -17.26 -9.56 -6.13
C ASN A 216 -15.98 -9.92 -6.91
N SER A 217 -14.82 -9.63 -6.35
CA SER A 217 -13.56 -9.75 -7.08
C SER A 217 -12.98 -11.15 -7.16
N ASN A 218 -13.43 -12.08 -6.31
CA ASN A 218 -12.87 -13.43 -6.16
C ASN A 218 -11.35 -13.46 -5.85
N HIS A 219 -10.73 -12.34 -5.46
CA HIS A 219 -9.30 -12.27 -5.25
C HIS A 219 -8.82 -13.23 -4.15
N LEU A 220 -9.44 -13.18 -2.97
CA LEU A 220 -9.07 -14.07 -1.87
C LEU A 220 -9.28 -15.54 -2.23
N SER A 221 -10.39 -15.90 -2.89
CA SER A 221 -10.64 -17.27 -3.32
C SER A 221 -9.61 -17.76 -4.34
N THR A 222 -9.14 -16.88 -5.24
CA THR A 222 -8.07 -17.19 -6.19
C THR A 222 -6.75 -17.43 -5.49
N MET A 223 -6.41 -16.61 -4.48
CA MET A 223 -5.21 -16.80 -3.66
C MET A 223 -5.25 -18.13 -2.88
N LEU A 224 -6.40 -18.50 -2.35
CA LEU A 224 -6.59 -19.74 -1.58
C LEU A 224 -6.67 -20.99 -2.47
N ALA A 225 -7.07 -20.87 -3.72
CA ALA A 225 -7.20 -21.99 -4.64
C ALA A 225 -5.85 -22.56 -5.13
N ASN A 226 -4.76 -21.83 -4.97
CA ASN A 226 -3.43 -22.31 -5.34
C ASN A 226 -2.90 -23.26 -4.26
N CYS A 227 -2.99 -24.57 -4.52
CA CYS A 227 -2.56 -25.61 -3.57
C CYS A 227 -1.03 -25.86 -3.55
N GLU A 228 -0.27 -25.21 -4.42
CA GLU A 228 1.21 -25.32 -4.45
C GLU A 228 1.89 -24.41 -3.41
N VAL A 229 1.12 -23.57 -2.75
CA VAL A 229 1.62 -22.57 -1.80
C VAL A 229 0.93 -22.68 -0.45
N SER A 230 1.62 -22.25 0.60
CA SER A 230 1.12 -22.32 1.96
C SER A 230 -0.13 -21.45 2.16
N THR A 231 -1.20 -22.07 2.61
CA THR A 231 -2.46 -21.40 3.00
C THR A 231 -2.97 -22.02 4.31
N PRO A 232 -3.85 -21.36 5.06
CA PRO A 232 -4.50 -21.99 6.23
C PRO A 232 -5.31 -23.24 5.91
N LEU A 233 -5.65 -23.46 4.63
CA LEU A 233 -6.37 -24.66 4.19
C LEU A 233 -5.43 -25.81 3.84
N THR A 234 -4.23 -25.53 3.32
CA THR A 234 -3.25 -26.54 2.91
C THR A 234 -2.29 -26.91 4.04
N TYR A 235 -1.99 -25.97 4.93
CA TYR A 235 -1.07 -26.11 6.07
C TYR A 235 -1.68 -25.52 7.34
N PRO A 236 -2.76 -26.11 7.86
CA PRO A 236 -3.47 -25.59 9.04
C PRO A 236 -2.64 -25.63 10.33
N GLU A 237 -1.53 -26.39 10.33
CA GLU A 237 -0.59 -26.47 11.46
C GLU A 237 0.38 -25.30 11.55
N LEU A 238 0.46 -24.46 10.53
CA LEU A 238 1.30 -23.28 10.56
C LEU A 238 0.69 -22.22 11.47
N SER A 239 1.56 -21.52 12.20
CA SER A 239 1.15 -20.38 13.03
C SER A 239 0.55 -19.27 12.18
N ILE A 240 -0.43 -18.54 12.74
CA ILE A 240 -1.10 -17.42 12.05
C ILE A 240 -0.12 -16.29 11.69
N ASP A 241 0.97 -16.16 12.44
CA ASP A 241 2.06 -15.21 12.22
C ASP A 241 3.18 -15.75 11.32
N HIS A 242 2.92 -16.87 10.60
CA HIS A 242 3.87 -17.44 9.67
C HIS A 242 4.13 -16.51 8.49
N GLY A 243 5.34 -15.95 8.40
CA GLY A 243 5.71 -14.91 7.44
C GLY A 243 6.40 -15.42 6.17
N VAL A 244 6.21 -16.71 5.79
CA VAL A 244 6.84 -17.30 4.61
C VAL A 244 5.81 -17.53 3.51
N ASP A 245 6.22 -17.39 2.24
CA ASP A 245 5.42 -17.72 1.05
C ASP A 245 4.09 -17.00 0.94
N ILE A 246 4.04 -15.73 1.31
CA ILE A 246 2.81 -14.91 1.30
C ILE A 246 1.67 -15.48 2.19
N TYR A 247 1.99 -16.37 3.12
CA TYR A 247 1.01 -16.95 4.05
C TYR A 247 0.23 -15.86 4.79
N GLN A 248 0.89 -14.78 5.17
CA GLN A 248 0.27 -13.62 5.82
C GLN A 248 -0.92 -13.04 5.04
N TYR A 249 -0.84 -12.96 3.73
CA TYR A 249 -1.95 -12.50 2.88
C TYR A 249 -3.09 -13.51 2.82
N ARG A 250 -2.76 -14.79 2.72
CA ARG A 250 -3.74 -15.87 2.65
C ARG A 250 -4.42 -16.14 3.97
N SER A 251 -3.76 -15.84 5.06
CA SER A 251 -4.34 -15.94 6.41
C SER A 251 -5.42 -14.89 6.68
N ALA A 252 -5.72 -13.99 5.74
CA ALA A 252 -6.94 -13.17 5.71
C ALA A 252 -8.22 -14.01 5.82
N LEU A 253 -8.16 -15.30 5.50
CA LEU A 253 -9.25 -16.25 5.76
C LEU A 253 -9.63 -16.30 7.24
N TRP A 254 -8.68 -16.15 8.16
CA TRP A 254 -8.96 -16.09 9.60
C TRP A 254 -9.76 -14.84 9.99
N GLN A 255 -9.42 -13.68 9.42
CA GLN A 255 -10.17 -12.45 9.65
C GLN A 255 -11.60 -12.59 9.14
N LYS A 256 -11.75 -13.14 7.93
CA LYS A 256 -13.05 -13.41 7.34
C LYS A 256 -13.89 -14.33 8.24
N TYR A 257 -13.31 -15.42 8.72
CA TYR A 257 -13.99 -16.34 9.63
C TYR A 257 -14.40 -15.66 10.94
N MET A 258 -13.52 -14.89 11.57
CA MET A 258 -13.81 -14.23 12.84
C MET A 258 -14.88 -13.14 12.75
N VAL A 259 -15.01 -12.49 11.59
CA VAL A 259 -15.94 -11.36 11.42
C VAL A 259 -17.29 -11.80 10.87
N GLU A 260 -17.33 -12.87 10.04
CA GLU A 260 -18.53 -13.30 9.32
C GLU A 260 -19.19 -14.55 9.93
N SER A 261 -18.58 -15.21 10.93
CA SER A 261 -19.15 -16.35 11.65
C SER A 261 -19.92 -15.91 12.88
#